data_051f57056b1386de5020a0eebc7bdd86
#
_entry.id   051f57056b1386de5020a0eebc7bdd86
#
_cell.length_a   1.000
_cell.length_b   1.000
_cell.length_c   1.000
_cell.angle_alpha   90.00
_cell.angle_beta   90.00
_cell.angle_gamma   90.00
#
_symmetry.space_group_name_H-M   'P 1'
#
loop_
_entity.id
_entity.type
_entity.pdbx_description
1 polymer ?
#
loop_
_entity_poly.entity_id
_entity_poly.type
_entity_poly.pdbx_seq_one_letter_code
_entity_poly.pdbx_strand_id
1 'polypeptide(L)'
;MEMNRVQAFFASPLAQRILHAKQVLREYRFTVEIPAGEVQPGLPETLAGEPVVMQGAVDCAFEEDGSLVIVDFKTDHTKDEAALWERYRAQLALYRRALAVCTGLPVKECLLYSFYLNREIRGEGMG
;
A
#
# COMPACT_ATOMS: atom_id res chain seq x y z
N MET A 1 13.00 -5.66 16.06
CA MET A 1 12.04 -6.71 15.67
C MET A 1 12.58 -8.07 16.02
N GLU A 2 11.76 -8.94 16.54
CA GLU A 2 12.20 -10.28 16.91
C GLU A 2 12.46 -11.15 15.68
N MET A 3 13.51 -11.97 15.75
CA MET A 3 13.91 -12.79 14.63
C MET A 3 12.83 -13.80 14.21
N ASN A 4 12.09 -14.37 15.17
CA ASN A 4 11.04 -15.32 14.86
C ASN A 4 9.88 -14.71 14.07
N ARG A 5 9.63 -13.41 14.22
CA ARG A 5 8.60 -12.71 13.44
C ARG A 5 9.04 -12.52 12.00
N VAL A 6 10.32 -12.24 11.80
CA VAL A 6 10.89 -12.14 10.46
C VAL A 6 10.83 -13.50 9.77
N GLN A 7 11.20 -14.57 10.47
CA GLN A 7 11.12 -15.93 9.92
C GLN A 7 9.68 -16.31 9.58
N ALA A 8 8.73 -15.94 10.42
CA ALA A 8 7.32 -16.20 10.16
C ALA A 8 6.84 -15.50 8.88
N PHE A 9 7.30 -14.26 8.65
CA PHE A 9 6.97 -13.58 7.41
C PHE A 9 7.51 -14.35 6.19
N PHE A 10 8.78 -14.78 6.23
CA PHE A 10 9.36 -15.49 5.09
C PHE A 10 8.67 -16.83 4.81
N ALA A 11 8.01 -17.40 5.80
CA ALA A 11 7.22 -18.62 5.62
C ALA A 11 5.77 -18.34 5.18
N SER A 12 5.37 -17.06 5.10
CA SER A 12 3.99 -16.70 4.79
C SER A 12 3.65 -16.85 3.32
N PRO A 13 2.36 -17.00 2.98
CA PRO A 13 1.92 -16.99 1.58
C PRO A 13 2.29 -15.70 0.85
N LEU A 14 2.25 -14.56 1.55
CA LEU A 14 2.61 -13.28 0.96
C LEU A 14 4.08 -13.27 0.51
N ALA A 15 4.99 -13.79 1.34
CA ALA A 15 6.39 -13.88 0.96
C ALA A 15 6.58 -14.74 -0.29
N GLN A 16 5.81 -15.82 -0.42
CA GLN A 16 5.87 -16.65 -1.61
C GLN A 16 5.41 -15.91 -2.86
N ARG A 17 4.36 -15.11 -2.75
CA ARG A 17 3.90 -14.27 -3.86
C ARG A 17 4.99 -13.29 -4.30
N ILE A 18 5.65 -12.67 -3.34
CA ILE A 18 6.74 -11.72 -3.63
C ILE A 18 7.90 -12.42 -4.34
N LEU A 19 8.27 -13.60 -3.87
CA LEU A 19 9.35 -14.38 -4.49
C LEU A 19 9.07 -14.77 -5.93
N HIS A 20 7.80 -14.98 -6.27
CA HIS A 20 7.40 -15.38 -7.63
C HIS A 20 6.97 -14.18 -8.49
N ALA A 21 7.05 -12.97 -7.97
CA ALA A 21 6.64 -11.80 -8.69
C ALA A 21 7.55 -11.50 -9.88
N LYS A 22 6.97 -10.93 -10.94
CA LYS A 22 7.72 -10.52 -12.11
C LYS A 22 8.70 -9.40 -11.79
N GLN A 23 8.29 -8.49 -10.91
CA GLN A 23 9.10 -7.36 -10.49
C GLN A 23 8.74 -7.00 -9.05
N VAL A 24 9.75 -6.64 -8.26
CA VAL A 24 9.55 -6.20 -6.87
C VAL A 24 10.19 -4.82 -6.71
N LEU A 25 9.39 -3.86 -6.26
CA LEU A 25 9.85 -2.51 -5.93
C LEU A 25 9.92 -2.43 -4.41
N ARG A 26 11.11 -2.19 -3.89
CA ARG A 26 11.35 -2.08 -2.44
C ARG A 26 11.68 -0.64 -2.11
N GLU A 27 11.08 -0.13 -1.02
CA GLU A 27 11.30 1.24 -0.60
C GLU A 27 11.16 2.20 -1.77
N TYR A 28 10.10 2.03 -2.53
CA TYR A 28 9.87 2.80 -3.74
C TYR A 28 9.41 4.20 -3.39
N ARG A 29 10.25 5.18 -3.70
CA ARG A 29 9.93 6.59 -3.46
C ARG A 29 9.30 7.19 -4.70
N PHE A 30 8.30 8.04 -4.48
CA PHE A 30 7.60 8.66 -5.60
C PHE A 30 7.35 10.13 -5.33
N THR A 31 7.24 10.89 -6.44
CA THR A 31 6.77 12.27 -6.45
C THR A 31 5.83 12.38 -7.63
N VAL A 32 4.58 12.72 -7.39
CA VAL A 32 3.57 12.83 -8.45
C VAL A 32 2.72 14.08 -8.26
N GLU A 33 2.13 14.56 -9.35
CA GLU A 33 1.09 15.57 -9.28
C GLU A 33 -0.25 14.88 -9.40
N ILE A 34 -1.14 15.17 -8.49
CA ILE A 34 -2.49 14.61 -8.44
C ILE A 34 -3.47 15.77 -8.25
N PRO A 35 -4.63 15.76 -8.92
CA PRO A 35 -5.62 16.80 -8.68
C PRO A 35 -6.01 16.89 -7.21
N ALA A 36 -6.13 18.11 -6.69
CA ALA A 36 -6.40 18.35 -5.28
C ALA A 36 -7.66 17.63 -4.78
N GLY A 37 -8.68 17.49 -5.64
CA GLY A 37 -9.92 16.81 -5.29
C GLY A 37 -9.75 15.32 -5.02
N GLU A 38 -8.69 14.70 -5.54
CA GLU A 38 -8.40 13.30 -5.26
C GLU A 38 -7.68 13.14 -3.91
N VAL A 39 -7.01 14.18 -3.45
CA VAL A 39 -6.32 14.18 -2.16
C VAL A 39 -7.26 14.59 -1.03
N GLN A 40 -8.09 15.61 -1.29
CA GLN A 40 -9.02 16.17 -0.32
C GLN A 40 -10.42 16.19 -0.94
N PRO A 41 -11.28 15.21 -0.61
CA PRO A 41 -12.66 15.20 -1.09
C PRO A 41 -13.46 16.39 -0.59
N GLY A 42 -14.42 16.83 -1.39
CA GLY A 42 -15.32 17.91 -1.00
C GLY A 42 -14.85 19.31 -1.34
N LEU A 43 -13.75 19.45 -2.06
CA LEU A 43 -13.29 20.77 -2.50
C LEU A 43 -14.20 21.32 -3.60
N PRO A 44 -14.36 22.67 -3.69
CA PRO A 44 -15.04 23.31 -4.81
C PRO A 44 -14.37 22.93 -6.14
N GLU A 45 -15.14 22.90 -7.23
CA GLU A 45 -14.60 22.58 -8.55
C GLU A 45 -13.43 23.46 -8.93
N THR A 46 -13.45 24.72 -8.54
CA THR A 46 -12.38 25.66 -8.84
C THR A 46 -11.03 25.26 -8.24
N LEU A 47 -11.06 24.48 -7.17
CA LEU A 47 -9.86 24.02 -6.46
C LEU A 47 -9.57 22.54 -6.70
N ALA A 48 -10.59 21.75 -6.98
CA ALA A 48 -10.42 20.30 -7.10
C ALA A 48 -9.50 19.88 -8.24
N GLY A 49 -9.43 20.67 -9.31
CA GLY A 49 -8.56 20.39 -10.45
C GLY A 49 -7.13 20.89 -10.30
N GLU A 50 -6.83 21.67 -9.26
CA GLU A 50 -5.49 22.21 -9.05
C GLU A 50 -4.51 21.07 -8.75
N PRO A 51 -3.31 21.11 -9.38
CA PRO A 51 -2.33 20.05 -9.14
C PRO A 51 -1.73 20.19 -7.73
N VAL A 52 -1.61 19.05 -7.07
CA VAL A 52 -0.95 18.95 -5.76
C VAL A 52 0.20 17.97 -5.91
N VAL A 53 1.39 18.38 -5.46
CA VAL A 53 2.55 17.50 -5.45
C VAL A 53 2.43 16.56 -4.26
N MET A 54 2.46 15.27 -4.53
CA MET A 54 2.42 14.25 -3.50
C MET A 54 3.72 13.47 -3.50
N GLN A 55 4.35 13.36 -2.34
CA GLN A 55 5.59 12.60 -2.17
C GLN A 55 5.36 11.52 -1.12
N GLY A 56 6.01 10.39 -1.31
CA GLY A 56 5.93 9.33 -0.34
C GLY A 56 6.85 8.18 -0.70
N ALA A 57 6.74 7.13 0.10
CA ALA A 57 7.48 5.89 -0.14
C ALA A 57 6.61 4.72 0.27
N VAL A 58 6.58 3.69 -0.57
CA VAL A 58 5.93 2.43 -0.22
C VAL A 58 7.00 1.42 0.15
N ASP A 59 6.72 0.61 1.16
CA ASP A 59 7.67 -0.39 1.63
C ASP A 59 7.94 -1.44 0.55
N CYS A 60 6.88 -1.90 -0.09
CA CYS A 60 6.98 -2.93 -1.11
C CYS A 60 5.80 -2.84 -2.08
N ALA A 61 6.09 -2.99 -3.35
CA ALA A 61 5.08 -3.21 -4.36
C ALA A 61 5.61 -4.26 -5.32
N PHE A 62 4.78 -5.22 -5.70
CA PHE A 62 5.23 -6.25 -6.63
C PHE A 62 4.23 -6.44 -7.75
N GLU A 63 4.75 -6.85 -8.91
CA GLU A 63 3.93 -7.07 -10.09
C GLU A 63 3.49 -8.52 -10.16
N GLU A 64 2.17 -8.71 -10.29
CA GLU A 64 1.55 -10.03 -10.37
C GLU A 64 0.41 -9.94 -11.38
N ASP A 65 0.50 -10.76 -12.42
CA ASP A 65 -0.52 -10.81 -13.48
C ASP A 65 -0.79 -9.45 -14.13
N GLY A 66 0.26 -8.66 -14.34
CA GLY A 66 0.14 -7.36 -15.02
C GLY A 66 -0.35 -6.22 -14.15
N SER A 67 -0.53 -6.45 -12.86
CA SER A 67 -0.99 -5.44 -11.91
C SER A 67 -0.06 -5.38 -10.71
N LEU A 68 -0.15 -4.29 -9.95
CA LEU A 68 0.65 -4.14 -8.74
C LEU A 68 -0.13 -4.54 -7.50
N VAL A 69 0.60 -5.08 -6.53
CA VAL A 69 0.13 -5.30 -5.17
C VAL A 69 1.01 -4.44 -4.26
N ILE A 70 0.40 -3.58 -3.47
CA ILE A 70 1.12 -2.71 -2.53
C ILE A 70 1.04 -3.33 -1.14
N VAL A 71 2.19 -3.45 -0.49
CA VAL A 71 2.28 -3.99 0.87
C VAL A 71 2.97 -2.97 1.76
N ASP A 72 2.32 -2.65 2.88
CA ASP A 72 2.88 -1.78 3.89
C ASP A 72 3.10 -2.62 5.15
N PHE A 73 4.34 -2.68 5.62
CA PHE A 73 4.70 -3.50 6.78
C PHE A 73 4.50 -2.70 8.06
N LYS A 74 3.79 -3.29 9.02
CA LYS A 74 3.49 -2.62 10.29
C LYS A 74 4.00 -3.42 11.48
N THR A 75 4.53 -2.69 12.45
CA THR A 75 5.02 -3.26 13.70
C THR A 75 4.15 -2.89 14.90
N ASP A 76 3.01 -2.24 14.66
CA ASP A 76 2.05 -1.88 15.71
C ASP A 76 1.66 -3.12 16.53
N HIS A 77 1.63 -2.97 17.85
CA HIS A 77 1.27 -4.07 18.76
C HIS A 77 -0.23 -4.05 19.05
N THR A 78 -1.03 -4.17 18.02
CA THR A 78 -2.49 -4.22 18.16
C THR A 78 -3.02 -5.56 17.68
N LYS A 79 -4.02 -6.08 18.39
CA LYS A 79 -4.73 -7.29 17.99
C LYS A 79 -5.98 -6.97 17.18
N ASP A 80 -6.36 -5.70 17.09
CA ASP A 80 -7.55 -5.26 16.39
C ASP A 80 -7.20 -4.93 14.94
N GLU A 81 -7.46 -5.89 14.05
CA GLU A 81 -7.17 -5.74 12.62
C GLU A 81 -7.98 -4.62 11.99
N ALA A 82 -9.24 -4.48 12.40
CA ALA A 82 -10.11 -3.44 11.86
C ALA A 82 -9.58 -2.04 12.22
N ALA A 83 -9.12 -1.87 13.46
CA ALA A 83 -8.55 -0.60 13.89
C ALA A 83 -7.26 -0.27 13.14
N LEU A 84 -6.43 -1.27 12.91
CA LEU A 84 -5.19 -1.10 12.17
C LEU A 84 -5.48 -0.69 10.73
N TRP A 85 -6.41 -1.37 10.08
CA TRP A 85 -6.83 -1.04 8.72
C TRP A 85 -7.37 0.40 8.65
N GLU A 86 -8.25 0.77 9.57
CA GLU A 86 -8.86 2.09 9.60
C GLU A 86 -7.82 3.20 9.76
N ARG A 87 -6.75 2.92 10.50
CA ARG A 87 -5.66 3.88 10.72
C ARG A 87 -4.89 4.17 9.43
N TYR A 88 -4.69 3.18 8.58
CA TYR A 88 -3.78 3.30 7.44
C TYR A 88 -4.45 3.27 6.06
N ARG A 89 -5.74 2.99 5.99
CA ARG A 89 -6.41 2.83 4.69
C ARG A 89 -6.36 4.07 3.80
N ALA A 90 -6.44 5.25 4.38
CA ALA A 90 -6.39 6.49 3.60
C ALA A 90 -5.03 6.67 2.94
N GLN A 91 -3.96 6.34 3.69
CA GLN A 91 -2.60 6.39 3.16
C GLN A 91 -2.43 5.40 2.01
N LEU A 92 -2.97 4.18 2.16
CA LEU A 92 -2.88 3.17 1.10
C LEU A 92 -3.66 3.59 -0.15
N ALA A 93 -4.80 4.25 0.01
CA ALA A 93 -5.57 4.74 -1.12
C ALA A 93 -4.79 5.78 -1.93
N LEU A 94 -4.06 6.67 -1.24
CA LEU A 94 -3.21 7.65 -1.90
C LEU A 94 -2.02 6.98 -2.59
N TYR A 95 -1.41 6.00 -1.94
CA TYR A 95 -0.30 5.24 -2.54
C TYR A 95 -0.76 4.49 -3.78
N ARG A 96 -1.95 3.91 -3.73
CA ARG A 96 -2.55 3.22 -4.87
C ARG A 96 -2.61 4.14 -6.08
N ARG A 97 -3.11 5.36 -5.87
CA ARG A 97 -3.23 6.36 -6.93
C ARG A 97 -1.87 6.79 -7.45
N ALA A 98 -0.93 7.06 -6.54
CA ALA A 98 0.41 7.51 -6.90
C ALA A 98 1.18 6.47 -7.71
N LEU A 99 1.15 5.21 -7.30
CA LEU A 99 1.87 4.17 -8.01
C LEU A 99 1.25 3.87 -9.38
N ALA A 100 -0.06 3.95 -9.50
CA ALA A 100 -0.69 3.79 -10.81
C ALA A 100 -0.20 4.86 -11.79
N VAL A 101 -0.05 6.10 -11.33
CA VAL A 101 0.50 7.18 -12.16
C VAL A 101 1.97 6.95 -12.49
N CYS A 102 2.78 6.63 -11.48
CA CYS A 102 4.24 6.49 -11.65
C CYS A 102 4.64 5.30 -12.52
N THR A 103 3.94 4.17 -12.35
CA THR A 103 4.34 2.93 -13.01
C THR A 103 3.57 2.63 -14.29
N GLY A 104 2.41 3.26 -14.45
CA GLY A 104 1.52 2.96 -15.57
C GLY A 104 0.78 1.64 -15.43
N LEU A 105 0.94 0.93 -14.30
CA LEU A 105 0.27 -0.34 -14.05
C LEU A 105 -0.91 -0.13 -13.11
N PRO A 106 -2.01 -0.86 -13.31
CA PRO A 106 -3.10 -0.81 -12.34
C PRO A 106 -2.67 -1.45 -11.02
N VAL A 107 -3.23 -0.98 -9.93
CA VAL A 107 -3.00 -1.56 -8.61
C VAL A 107 -4.23 -2.40 -8.27
N LYS A 108 -4.06 -3.70 -8.15
CA LYS A 108 -5.19 -4.61 -7.90
C LYS A 108 -5.43 -4.84 -6.41
N GLU A 109 -4.43 -4.60 -5.58
CA GLU A 109 -4.54 -4.94 -4.16
C GLU A 109 -3.62 -4.03 -3.35
N CYS A 110 -4.13 -3.57 -2.19
CA CYS A 110 -3.33 -2.88 -1.19
C CYS A 110 -3.56 -3.59 0.12
N LEU A 111 -2.49 -3.94 0.81
CA LEU A 111 -2.64 -4.64 2.08
C LEU A 111 -1.57 -4.21 3.08
N LEU A 112 -1.90 -4.41 4.35
CA LEU A 112 -0.95 -4.28 5.44
C LEU A 112 -0.47 -5.67 5.82
N TYR A 113 0.78 -5.79 6.20
CA TYR A 113 1.26 -7.00 6.86
C TYR A 113 1.65 -6.66 8.28
N SER A 114 0.98 -7.27 9.25
CA SER A 114 1.28 -7.07 10.66
C SER A 114 2.29 -8.12 11.11
N PHE A 115 3.49 -7.68 11.48
CA PHE A 115 4.47 -8.60 12.06
C PHE A 115 4.03 -9.10 13.42
N TYR A 116 3.31 -8.26 14.18
CA TYR A 116 2.81 -8.65 15.49
C TYR A 116 1.80 -9.78 15.41
N LEU A 117 0.86 -9.68 14.45
CA LEU A 117 -0.18 -10.69 14.27
C LEU A 117 0.23 -11.81 13.31
N ASN A 118 1.31 -11.61 12.58
CA ASN A 118 1.78 -12.51 11.53
C ASN A 118 0.68 -12.82 10.52
N ARG A 119 0.05 -11.76 9.98
CA ARG A 119 -0.99 -11.93 8.97
C ARG A 119 -1.17 -10.70 8.10
N GLU A 120 -1.74 -10.96 6.92
CA GLU A 120 -2.17 -9.92 5.99
C GLU A 120 -3.47 -9.30 6.48
N ILE A 121 -3.60 -7.99 6.35
CA ILE A 121 -4.80 -7.26 6.73
C ILE A 121 -5.31 -6.52 5.51
N ARG A 122 -6.56 -6.73 5.17
CA ARG A 122 -7.24 -6.11 4.05
C ARG A 122 -8.55 -5.53 4.49
N GLY A 123 -8.95 -4.43 3.84
CA GLY A 123 -10.26 -3.87 4.07
C GLY A 123 -11.28 -4.44 3.10
N GLU A 124 -12.52 -4.49 3.52
CA GLU A 124 -13.63 -4.87 2.63
C GLU A 124 -13.74 -3.86 1.49
N GLY A 125 -14.00 -4.36 0.29
CA GLY A 125 -14.17 -3.53 -0.87
C GLY A 125 -12.89 -3.04 -1.51
N MET A 126 -11.74 -3.40 -0.95
CA MET A 126 -10.43 -3.13 -1.54
C MET A 126 -9.94 -4.41 -2.21
N GLY A 127 -10.41 -4.66 -3.35
CA GLY A 127 -10.08 -5.84 -4.11
C GLY A 127 -8.69 -5.85 -4.70
#